data_d6656932b38992d7c1e7409e6b44e15f
#
_entry.id   d6656932b38992d7c1e7409e6b44e15f
#
_cell.length_a   1.000
_cell.length_b   1.000
_cell.length_c   1.000
_cell.angle_alpha   90.00
_cell.angle_beta   90.00
_cell.angle_gamma   90.00
#
_symmetry.space_group_name_H-M   'P 1'
#
loop_
_entity.id
_entity.type
_entity.pdbx_description
1 polymer ?
#
loop_
_entity_poly.entity_id
_entity_poly.type
_entity_poly.pdbx_seq_one_letter_code
_entity_poly.pdbx_strand_id
1 'polypeptide(L)'
;MIKIDKFFCKILFFILIIFPVNAENKALSIGDVDAKITVKVFSSLTCPHCANFHKNIFEELKKNYIDKNLVKFEHHSFPLDLAALNADIVVRCHPGIQKNFQLL
;
A
#
# COMPACT_ATOMS: atom_id res chain seq x y z
N MET A 1 38.42 18.71 -19.67
CA MET A 1 37.16 19.50 -19.62
C MET A 1 36.26 19.02 -20.73
N ILE A 2 35.17 18.34 -20.42
CA ILE A 2 34.16 17.95 -21.39
C ILE A 2 33.28 19.17 -21.62
N LYS A 3 33.34 19.80 -22.78
CA LYS A 3 32.36 20.81 -23.15
C LYS A 3 31.03 20.11 -23.42
N ILE A 4 30.17 20.12 -22.43
CA ILE A 4 28.79 19.65 -22.58
C ILE A 4 28.09 20.73 -23.41
N ASP A 5 27.90 20.44 -24.71
CA ASP A 5 27.20 21.34 -25.61
C ASP A 5 25.79 21.61 -25.08
N LYS A 6 25.36 22.88 -25.16
CA LYS A 6 24.00 23.31 -24.76
C LYS A 6 22.89 22.45 -25.41
N PHE A 7 23.20 21.87 -26.55
CA PHE A 7 22.33 20.93 -27.27
C PHE A 7 22.17 19.61 -26.52
N PHE A 8 23.25 19.06 -25.95
CA PHE A 8 23.23 17.82 -25.17
C PHE A 8 22.47 18.00 -23.85
N CYS A 9 22.60 19.15 -23.23
CA CYS A 9 21.86 19.49 -22.01
C CYS A 9 20.35 19.61 -22.27
N LYS A 10 19.94 20.15 -23.44
CA LYS A 10 18.54 20.22 -23.87
C LYS A 10 17.96 18.83 -24.15
N ILE A 11 18.72 17.95 -24.79
CA ILE A 11 18.29 16.57 -25.05
C ILE A 11 18.14 15.79 -23.74
N LEU A 12 19.08 15.91 -22.81
CA LEU A 12 19.05 15.30 -21.52
C LEU A 12 17.84 15.75 -20.68
N PHE A 13 17.54 17.06 -20.72
CA PHE A 13 16.38 17.64 -20.05
C PHE A 13 15.06 17.15 -20.67
N PHE A 14 15.01 16.98 -21.99
CA PHE A 14 13.83 16.46 -22.68
C PHE A 14 13.59 14.99 -22.39
N ILE A 15 14.65 14.18 -22.24
CA ILE A 15 14.57 12.77 -21.88
C ILE A 15 14.04 12.59 -20.44
N LEU A 16 14.41 13.47 -19.51
CA LEU A 16 13.92 13.44 -18.12
C LEU A 16 12.41 13.70 -17.98
N ILE A 17 11.79 14.41 -18.93
CA ILE A 17 10.36 14.72 -18.93
C ILE A 17 9.51 13.54 -19.45
N ILE A 18 10.09 12.62 -20.21
CA ILE A 18 9.35 11.53 -20.88
C ILE A 18 9.17 10.29 -19.98
N PHE A 19 9.90 10.17 -18.87
CA PHE A 19 9.69 9.07 -17.94
C PHE A 19 8.50 9.38 -17.02
N PRO A 20 7.33 8.73 -17.23
CA PRO A 20 6.24 8.84 -16.27
C PRO A 20 6.69 8.20 -14.97
N VAL A 21 6.83 9.00 -13.92
CA VAL A 21 6.97 8.49 -12.55
C VAL A 21 5.60 7.94 -12.15
N ASN A 22 5.41 6.65 -12.35
CA ASN A 22 4.24 5.95 -11.83
C ASN A 22 4.41 5.76 -10.31
N ALA A 23 3.97 6.71 -9.54
CA ALA A 23 3.75 6.53 -8.11
C ALA A 23 2.46 5.74 -7.89
N GLU A 24 2.51 4.42 -8.08
CA GLU A 24 1.38 3.55 -7.81
C GLU A 24 1.20 3.40 -6.29
N ASN A 25 0.13 3.99 -5.79
CA ASN A 25 -0.27 3.87 -4.40
C ASN A 25 -0.95 2.51 -4.18
N LYS A 26 -0.14 1.44 -4.22
CA LYS A 26 -0.64 0.07 -4.10
C LYS A 26 -1.16 -0.18 -2.69
N ALA A 27 -2.46 -0.47 -2.59
CA ALA A 27 -3.06 -0.91 -1.34
C ALA A 27 -2.42 -2.23 -0.88
N LEU A 28 -2.28 -2.41 0.43
CA LEU A 28 -1.90 -3.69 1.00
C LEU A 28 -3.05 -4.67 0.75
N SER A 29 -2.79 -5.76 0.05
CA SER A 29 -3.83 -6.74 -0.29
C SER A 29 -3.40 -8.15 0.10
N ILE A 30 -4.38 -8.95 0.51
CA ILE A 30 -4.24 -10.36 0.81
C ILE A 30 -5.44 -11.14 0.26
N GLY A 31 -5.21 -12.37 -0.18
CA GLY A 31 -6.20 -13.23 -0.81
C GLY A 31 -6.00 -13.35 -2.30
N ASP A 32 -6.88 -14.10 -2.96
CA ASP A 32 -6.82 -14.37 -4.38
C ASP A 32 -7.14 -13.11 -5.21
N VAL A 33 -6.32 -12.83 -6.20
CA VAL A 33 -6.52 -11.69 -7.12
C VAL A 33 -7.81 -11.84 -7.92
N ASP A 34 -8.19 -13.07 -8.24
CA ASP A 34 -9.38 -13.41 -9.04
C ASP A 34 -10.63 -13.65 -8.18
N ALA A 35 -10.55 -13.42 -6.87
CA ALA A 35 -11.72 -13.53 -5.98
C ALA A 35 -12.86 -12.62 -6.44
N LYS A 36 -14.08 -13.17 -6.47
CA LYS A 36 -15.28 -12.45 -6.95
C LYS A 36 -15.66 -11.25 -6.10
N ILE A 37 -15.24 -11.26 -4.83
CA ILE A 37 -15.57 -10.22 -3.86
C ILE A 37 -14.28 -9.55 -3.41
N THR A 38 -14.23 -8.22 -3.50
CA THR A 38 -13.15 -7.43 -2.93
C THR A 38 -13.67 -6.61 -1.75
N VAL A 39 -13.12 -6.85 -0.57
CA VAL A 39 -13.39 -6.07 0.64
C VAL A 39 -12.32 -5.01 0.79
N LYS A 40 -12.71 -3.74 0.73
CA LYS A 40 -11.82 -2.60 0.94
C LYS A 40 -12.07 -2.00 2.31
N VAL A 41 -11.03 -1.93 3.13
CA VAL A 41 -11.09 -1.34 4.47
C VAL A 41 -10.21 -0.10 4.51
N PHE A 42 -10.79 1.03 4.86
CA PHE A 42 -10.10 2.29 5.10
C PHE A 42 -9.86 2.43 6.60
N SER A 43 -8.61 2.46 7.00
CA SER A 43 -8.24 2.30 8.41
C SER A 43 -7.08 3.21 8.79
N SER A 44 -7.09 3.68 10.04
CA SER A 44 -5.99 4.43 10.65
C SER A 44 -5.34 3.62 11.75
N LEU A 45 -4.01 3.63 11.81
CA LEU A 45 -3.23 2.88 12.80
C LEU A 45 -3.33 3.47 14.23
N THR A 46 -3.86 4.66 14.37
CA THR A 46 -4.13 5.29 15.69
C THR A 46 -5.58 5.17 16.13
N CYS A 47 -6.46 4.58 15.29
CA CYS A 47 -7.87 4.44 15.59
C CYS A 47 -8.15 3.17 16.43
N PRO A 48 -8.69 3.28 17.67
CA PRO A 48 -8.98 2.13 18.52
C PRO A 48 -9.99 1.15 17.91
N HIS A 49 -10.98 1.66 17.18
CA HIS A 49 -11.99 0.83 16.50
C HIS A 49 -11.39 0.02 15.35
N CYS A 50 -10.44 0.62 14.61
CA CYS A 50 -9.70 -0.09 13.56
C CYS A 50 -8.82 -1.20 14.15
N ALA A 51 -8.12 -0.92 15.26
CA ALA A 51 -7.34 -1.93 15.97
C ALA A 51 -8.21 -3.09 16.47
N ASN A 52 -9.41 -2.78 17.00
CA ASN A 52 -10.36 -3.80 17.41
C ASN A 52 -10.87 -4.67 16.24
N PHE A 53 -11.12 -4.06 15.08
CA PHE A 53 -11.46 -4.79 13.87
C PHE A 53 -10.35 -5.78 13.49
N HIS A 54 -9.10 -5.34 13.43
CA HIS A 54 -7.98 -6.19 13.08
C HIS A 54 -7.75 -7.32 14.09
N LYS A 55 -7.94 -7.06 15.37
CA LYS A 55 -7.73 -8.04 16.43
C LYS A 55 -8.83 -9.11 16.52
N ASN A 56 -10.09 -8.74 16.31
CA ASN A 56 -11.22 -9.61 16.62
C ASN A 56 -12.00 -10.08 15.37
N ILE A 57 -12.04 -9.28 14.31
CA ILE A 57 -12.87 -9.56 13.13
C ILE A 57 -12.02 -10.06 11.96
N PHE A 58 -10.84 -9.48 11.76
CA PHE A 58 -9.99 -9.80 10.61
C PHE A 58 -9.55 -11.27 10.59
N GLU A 59 -9.21 -11.85 11.73
CA GLU A 59 -8.81 -13.26 11.82
C GLU A 59 -9.94 -14.21 11.37
N GLU A 60 -11.17 -13.92 11.77
CA GLU A 60 -12.34 -14.69 11.36
C GLU A 60 -12.63 -14.51 9.86
N LEU A 61 -12.56 -13.27 9.36
CA LEU A 61 -12.69 -12.97 7.94
C LEU A 61 -11.63 -13.70 7.11
N LYS A 62 -10.39 -13.68 7.58
CA LYS A 62 -9.28 -14.36 6.94
C LYS A 62 -9.53 -15.85 6.83
N LYS A 63 -9.80 -16.53 7.94
CA LYS A 63 -10.00 -17.97 7.99
C LYS A 63 -11.20 -18.45 7.20
N ASN A 64 -12.31 -17.71 7.24
CA ASN A 64 -13.57 -18.15 6.66
C ASN A 64 -13.73 -17.78 5.18
N TYR A 65 -13.06 -16.74 4.71
CA TYR A 65 -13.29 -16.21 3.37
C TYR A 65 -12.01 -15.99 2.55
N ILE A 66 -10.99 -15.38 3.13
CA ILE A 66 -9.77 -15.04 2.39
C ILE A 66 -8.97 -16.31 2.08
N ASP A 67 -8.73 -17.17 3.06
CA ASP A 67 -7.97 -18.42 2.91
C ASP A 67 -8.72 -19.46 2.05
N LYS A 68 -10.01 -19.23 1.80
CA LYS A 68 -10.83 -20.04 0.89
C LYS A 68 -10.95 -19.46 -0.52
N ASN A 69 -10.18 -18.42 -0.83
CA ASN A 69 -10.19 -17.73 -2.13
C ASN A 69 -11.55 -17.13 -2.52
N LEU A 70 -12.42 -16.86 -1.55
CA LEU A 70 -13.73 -16.25 -1.79
C LEU A 70 -13.66 -14.73 -1.81
N VAL A 71 -12.72 -14.16 -1.05
CA VAL A 71 -12.59 -12.72 -0.83
C VAL A 71 -11.13 -12.30 -1.02
N LYS A 72 -10.94 -11.23 -1.76
CA LYS A 72 -9.71 -10.42 -1.76
C LYS A 72 -9.90 -9.29 -0.75
N PHE A 73 -8.98 -9.14 0.19
CA PHE A 73 -9.00 -8.07 1.16
C PHE A 73 -7.96 -7.00 0.79
N GLU A 74 -8.36 -5.74 0.81
CA GLU A 74 -7.50 -4.59 0.56
C GLU A 74 -7.55 -3.61 1.74
N HIS A 75 -6.39 -3.35 2.32
CA HIS A 75 -6.23 -2.31 3.32
C HIS A 75 -5.78 -1.00 2.66
N HIS A 76 -6.59 0.02 2.83
CA HIS A 76 -6.30 1.37 2.39
C HIS A 76 -6.01 2.25 3.60
N SER A 77 -4.85 2.89 3.60
CA SER A 77 -4.48 3.82 4.65
C SER A 77 -5.39 5.05 4.65
N PHE A 78 -5.92 5.38 5.82
CA PHE A 78 -6.67 6.60 6.08
C PHE A 78 -6.17 7.24 7.36
N PRO A 79 -4.97 7.85 7.37
CA PRO A 79 -4.36 8.39 8.57
C PRO A 79 -5.17 9.57 9.10
N LEU A 80 -5.60 9.48 10.37
CA LEU A 80 -6.36 10.53 11.04
C LEU A 80 -5.45 11.60 11.67
N ASP A 81 -4.18 11.28 11.86
CA ASP A 81 -3.18 12.16 12.46
C ASP A 81 -1.77 11.85 11.91
N LEU A 82 -0.80 12.67 12.31
CA LEU A 82 0.59 12.54 11.86
C LEU A 82 1.25 11.26 12.38
N ALA A 83 0.87 10.78 13.57
CA ALA A 83 1.40 9.53 14.11
C ALA A 83 0.93 8.34 13.28
N ALA A 84 -0.34 8.32 12.87
CA ALA A 84 -0.89 7.30 11.96
C ALA A 84 -0.18 7.32 10.60
N LEU A 85 0.08 8.50 10.05
CA LEU A 85 0.80 8.64 8.78
C LEU A 85 2.22 8.07 8.87
N ASN A 86 2.97 8.42 9.91
CA ASN A 86 4.31 7.91 10.12
C ASN A 86 4.33 6.40 10.32
N ALA A 87 3.38 5.85 11.08
CA ALA A 87 3.23 4.42 11.27
C ALA A 87 2.92 3.69 9.94
N ASP A 88 2.04 4.23 9.11
CA ASP A 88 1.71 3.66 7.81
C ASP A 88 2.93 3.62 6.87
N ILE A 89 3.77 4.64 6.87
CA ILE A 89 5.03 4.65 6.11
C ILE A 89 5.92 3.49 6.55
N VAL A 90 6.08 3.28 7.86
CA VAL A 90 6.90 2.19 8.41
C VAL A 90 6.36 0.82 7.98
N VAL A 91 5.04 0.62 8.08
CA VAL A 91 4.38 -0.62 7.66
C VAL A 91 4.62 -0.91 6.18
N ARG A 92 4.53 0.11 5.32
CA ARG A 92 4.74 -0.04 3.86
C ARG A 92 6.19 -0.30 3.49
N CYS A 93 7.14 0.17 4.28
CA CYS A 93 8.56 -0.09 4.06
C CYS A 93 8.99 -1.50 4.49
N HIS A 94 8.14 -2.25 5.19
CA HIS A 94 8.46 -3.57 5.69
C HIS A 94 8.32 -4.64 4.59
N PRO A 95 9.31 -5.53 4.37
CA PRO A 95 9.24 -6.55 3.34
C PRO A 95 8.19 -7.64 3.67
N GLY A 96 7.35 -7.96 2.71
CA GLY A 96 6.39 -9.04 2.75
C GLY A 96 4.97 -8.63 3.19
N ILE A 97 3.99 -8.90 2.32
CA ILE A 97 2.58 -8.53 2.50
C ILE A 97 2.00 -9.11 3.79
N GLN A 98 2.24 -10.39 4.07
CA GLN A 98 1.68 -11.05 5.24
C GLN A 98 2.22 -10.47 6.55
N LYS A 99 3.50 -10.09 6.56
CA LYS A 99 4.13 -9.45 7.72
C LYS A 99 3.57 -8.04 7.92
N ASN A 100 3.28 -7.33 6.84
CA ASN A 100 2.66 -6.01 6.90
C ASN A 100 1.26 -6.07 7.50
N PHE A 101 0.46 -7.10 7.19
CA PHE A 101 -0.85 -7.32 7.81
C PHE A 101 -0.79 -7.66 9.30
N GLN A 102 0.30 -8.23 9.79
CA GLN A 102 0.51 -8.46 11.22
C GLN A 102 0.84 -7.19 12.00
N LEU A 103 1.29 -6.14 11.32
CA LEU A 103 1.62 -4.84 11.92
C LEU A 103 0.40 -3.90 12.00
N LEU A 104 -0.69 -4.22 11.33
CA LEU A 104 -1.94 -3.47 11.37
C LEU A 104 -2.78 -3.83 12.58
#